data_039342c9f8fc5612885737348b197469
#
_entry.id   039342c9f8fc5612885737348b197469
#
_cell.length_a   1.000
_cell.length_b   1.000
_cell.length_c   1.000
_cell.angle_alpha   90.00
_cell.angle_beta   90.00
_cell.angle_gamma   90.00
#
_symmetry.space_group_name_H-M   'P 1'
#
loop_
_entity.id
_entity.type
_entity.pdbx_description
1 polymer ?
#
loop_
_entity_poly.entity_id
_entity_poly.type
_entity_poly.pdbx_seq_one_letter_code
_entity_poly.pdbx_strand_id
1 'polypeptide(L)'
;MKKNVKIKKKIAIVSTVIVIIAIVVATIMGIEYGKFLFIPSVKNKQMDELDLEKYNKLMIVAHPDDELIWGGVHLLEDDYLVVCITRGYDKTRKKEFENVIEATGDKGIILSYPDKIAGQRSDWGRWKK
;
A
#
# COMPACT_ATOMS: atom_id res chain seq x y z
N MET A 1 57.76 1.26 3.02
CA MET A 1 56.79 2.34 3.28
C MET A 1 55.69 2.48 2.24
N LYS A 2 55.94 2.51 0.92
CA LYS A 2 54.94 2.72 -0.14
C LYS A 2 53.79 1.68 -0.20
N LYS A 3 54.04 0.40 0.15
CA LYS A 3 53.05 -0.70 0.12
C LYS A 3 51.93 -0.49 1.15
N ASN A 4 52.26 -0.05 2.37
CA ASN A 4 51.29 0.20 3.46
C ASN A 4 50.35 1.39 3.16
N VAL A 5 50.85 2.42 2.46
CA VAL A 5 50.03 3.55 2.02
C VAL A 5 48.99 3.15 0.98
N LYS A 6 49.35 2.28 0.03
CA LYS A 6 48.39 1.75 -0.97
C LYS A 6 47.33 0.88 -0.34
N ILE A 7 47.66 0.08 0.67
CA ILE A 7 46.70 -0.76 1.38
C ILE A 7 45.72 0.13 2.19
N LYS A 8 46.22 1.10 2.92
CA LYS A 8 45.37 2.05 3.66
C LYS A 8 44.38 2.81 2.76
N LYS A 9 44.83 3.27 1.58
CA LYS A 9 43.95 3.91 0.60
C LYS A 9 42.88 2.97 0.05
N LYS A 10 43.19 1.71 -0.23
CA LYS A 10 42.21 0.72 -0.67
C LYS A 10 41.18 0.43 0.41
N ILE A 11 41.60 0.29 1.67
CA ILE A 11 40.70 0.09 2.79
C ILE A 11 39.76 1.31 2.97
N ALA A 12 40.29 2.52 2.89
CA ALA A 12 39.50 3.74 2.99
C ALA A 12 38.44 3.83 1.85
N ILE A 13 38.79 3.50 0.64
CA ILE A 13 37.82 3.49 -0.48
C ILE A 13 36.76 2.44 -0.25
N VAL A 14 37.09 1.22 0.15
CA VAL A 14 36.13 0.16 0.42
C VAL A 14 35.18 0.54 1.56
N SER A 15 35.72 1.10 2.64
CA SER A 15 34.86 1.54 3.75
C SER A 15 33.91 2.68 3.36
N THR A 16 34.37 3.62 2.53
CA THR A 16 33.51 4.70 2.02
C THR A 16 32.37 4.14 1.14
N VAL A 17 32.67 3.19 0.26
CA VAL A 17 31.66 2.54 -0.58
C VAL A 17 30.62 1.80 0.25
N ILE A 18 31.06 1.06 1.29
CA ILE A 18 30.14 0.36 2.21
C ILE A 18 29.20 1.35 2.92
N VAL A 19 29.74 2.47 3.41
CA VAL A 19 28.93 3.50 4.06
C VAL A 19 27.90 4.10 3.10
N ILE A 20 28.30 4.40 1.87
CA ILE A 20 27.37 4.92 0.85
C ILE A 20 26.24 3.92 0.58
N ILE A 21 26.58 2.63 0.39
CA ILE A 21 25.59 1.58 0.17
C ILE A 21 24.63 1.49 1.38
N ALA A 22 25.14 1.52 2.60
CA ALA A 22 24.32 1.49 3.80
C ALA A 22 23.34 2.68 3.87
N ILE A 23 23.80 3.89 3.54
CA ILE A 23 22.95 5.10 3.49
C ILE A 23 21.86 4.95 2.43
N VAL A 24 22.20 4.47 1.23
CA VAL A 24 21.23 4.26 0.13
C VAL A 24 20.16 3.25 0.57
N VAL A 25 20.55 2.13 1.13
CA VAL A 25 19.63 1.10 1.62
C VAL A 25 18.73 1.65 2.73
N ALA A 26 19.31 2.38 3.70
CA ALA A 26 18.54 3.00 4.78
C ALA A 26 17.54 4.04 4.24
N THR A 27 17.93 4.81 3.22
CA THR A 27 17.04 5.80 2.58
C THR A 27 15.90 5.12 1.85
N ILE A 28 16.17 4.07 1.07
CA ILE A 28 15.14 3.30 0.36
C ILE A 28 14.16 2.68 1.38
N MET A 29 14.68 2.04 2.42
CA MET A 29 13.85 1.48 3.48
C MET A 29 13.03 2.57 4.19
N GLY A 30 13.62 3.72 4.48
CA GLY A 30 12.94 4.85 5.10
C GLY A 30 11.80 5.40 4.25
N ILE A 31 11.96 5.46 2.92
CA ILE A 31 10.91 5.86 1.99
C ILE A 31 9.76 4.84 1.97
N GLU A 32 10.10 3.54 1.90
CA GLU A 32 9.10 2.48 1.93
C GLU A 32 8.32 2.45 3.27
N TYR A 33 9.02 2.57 4.40
CA TYR A 33 8.36 2.68 5.72
C TYR A 33 7.56 3.97 5.86
N GLY A 34 8.03 5.07 5.30
CA GLY A 34 7.33 6.37 5.34
C GLY A 34 5.96 6.34 4.66
N LYS A 35 5.80 5.57 3.60
CA LYS A 35 4.49 5.37 2.93
C LYS A 35 3.42 4.80 3.88
N PHE A 36 3.82 4.00 4.87
CA PHE A 36 2.91 3.41 5.86
C PHE A 36 2.59 4.32 7.06
N LEU A 37 3.35 5.40 7.24
CA LEU A 37 3.11 6.36 8.32
C LEU A 37 2.03 7.39 7.96
N PHE A 38 1.82 7.64 6.68
CA PHE A 38 0.79 8.53 6.19
C PHE A 38 -0.43 7.72 5.73
N ILE A 39 -1.37 7.49 6.65
CA ILE A 39 -2.69 6.96 6.31
C ILE A 39 -3.54 8.16 5.86
N PRO A 40 -3.89 8.27 4.57
CA PRO A 40 -4.83 9.30 4.17
C PRO A 40 -6.17 9.00 4.84
N SER A 41 -6.63 9.93 5.67
CA SER A 41 -7.99 9.86 6.18
C SER A 41 -8.97 9.93 5.00
N VAL A 42 -10.02 9.13 5.02
CA VAL A 42 -11.16 9.33 4.13
C VAL A 42 -11.68 10.73 4.42
N LYS A 43 -11.64 11.62 3.44
CA LYS A 43 -12.17 12.96 3.61
C LYS A 43 -13.69 12.84 3.65
N ASN A 44 -14.34 13.55 4.55
CA ASN A 44 -15.81 13.60 4.64
C ASN A 44 -16.44 13.84 3.26
N LYS A 45 -15.81 14.71 2.44
CA LYS A 45 -16.25 14.96 1.08
C LYS A 45 -16.40 13.71 0.19
N GLN A 46 -15.55 12.69 0.35
CA GLN A 46 -15.68 11.43 -0.39
C GLN A 46 -16.88 10.61 0.08
N MET A 47 -17.24 10.73 1.35
CA MET A 47 -18.44 10.10 1.90
C MET A 47 -19.70 10.86 1.49
N ASP A 48 -19.66 12.20 1.46
CA ASP A 48 -20.78 13.05 1.09
C ASP A 48 -21.14 12.93 -0.41
N GLU A 49 -20.16 12.55 -1.25
CA GLU A 49 -20.35 12.32 -2.69
C GLU A 49 -20.88 10.92 -3.01
N LEU A 50 -21.02 10.05 -2.01
CA LEU A 50 -21.58 8.71 -2.20
C LEU A 50 -23.12 8.79 -2.22
N ASP A 51 -23.69 8.41 -3.34
CA ASP A 51 -25.12 8.14 -3.42
C ASP A 51 -25.42 6.77 -2.78
N LEU A 52 -25.58 6.79 -1.46
CA LEU A 52 -25.85 5.58 -0.68
C LEU A 52 -27.25 5.02 -0.92
N GLU A 53 -28.18 5.80 -1.49
CA GLU A 53 -29.51 5.33 -1.82
C GLU A 53 -29.49 4.37 -3.01
N LYS A 54 -28.52 4.57 -3.90
CA LYS A 54 -28.35 3.69 -5.07
C LYS A 54 -27.84 2.30 -4.70
N TYR A 55 -26.97 2.22 -3.66
CA TYR A 55 -26.28 0.97 -3.30
C TYR A 55 -26.85 0.44 -1.99
N ASN A 56 -27.68 -0.57 -2.06
CA ASN A 56 -28.31 -1.20 -0.88
C ASN A 56 -27.45 -2.34 -0.29
N LYS A 57 -26.30 -2.63 -0.91
CA LYS A 57 -25.38 -3.69 -0.50
C LYS A 57 -23.98 -3.13 -0.31
N LEU A 58 -23.32 -3.60 0.74
CA LEU A 58 -21.95 -3.23 1.09
C LEU A 58 -21.06 -4.47 1.07
N MET A 59 -19.95 -4.37 0.35
CA MET A 59 -18.88 -5.37 0.38
C MET A 59 -17.62 -4.71 0.96
N ILE A 60 -17.04 -5.32 1.98
CA ILE A 60 -15.78 -4.86 2.58
C ILE A 60 -14.71 -5.91 2.34
N VAL A 61 -13.63 -5.51 1.69
CA VAL A 61 -12.51 -6.39 1.35
C VAL A 61 -11.20 -5.85 1.91
N ALA A 62 -10.26 -6.73 2.19
CA ALA A 62 -8.98 -6.34 2.76
C ALA A 62 -8.02 -5.78 1.70
N HIS A 63 -7.90 -6.44 0.57
CA HIS A 63 -6.94 -6.12 -0.50
C HIS A 63 -7.62 -5.97 -1.85
N PRO A 64 -7.02 -5.22 -2.77
CA PRO A 64 -7.45 -5.18 -4.17
C PRO A 64 -7.20 -6.55 -4.81
N ASP A 65 -8.21 -7.23 -5.20
CA ASP A 65 -8.44 -8.54 -5.81
C ASP A 65 -9.42 -9.42 -5.01
N ASP A 66 -9.53 -9.22 -3.71
CA ASP A 66 -10.47 -9.97 -2.85
C ASP A 66 -11.92 -9.80 -3.33
N GLU A 67 -12.30 -8.61 -3.83
CA GLU A 67 -13.63 -8.33 -4.37
C GLU A 67 -13.96 -9.22 -5.57
N LEU A 68 -12.97 -9.52 -6.40
CA LEU A 68 -13.14 -10.40 -7.56
C LEU A 68 -13.06 -11.87 -7.18
N ILE A 69 -12.06 -12.24 -6.37
CA ILE A 69 -11.79 -13.64 -6.01
C ILE A 69 -12.93 -14.22 -5.17
N TRP A 70 -13.43 -13.45 -4.20
CA TRP A 70 -14.42 -13.92 -3.24
C TRP A 70 -15.83 -13.40 -3.51
N GLY A 71 -15.95 -12.21 -4.12
CA GLY A 71 -17.19 -11.50 -4.33
C GLY A 71 -17.65 -11.39 -5.79
N GLY A 72 -16.86 -11.83 -6.77
CA GLY A 72 -17.08 -11.53 -8.18
C GLY A 72 -18.47 -11.93 -8.72
N VAL A 73 -19.02 -13.06 -8.27
CA VAL A 73 -20.38 -13.47 -8.66
C VAL A 73 -21.41 -12.47 -8.10
N HIS A 74 -21.23 -12.01 -6.87
CA HIS A 74 -22.14 -11.07 -6.23
C HIS A 74 -22.12 -9.70 -6.90
N LEU A 75 -20.95 -9.23 -7.33
CA LEU A 75 -20.79 -7.98 -8.08
C LEU A 75 -21.45 -8.00 -9.45
N LEU A 76 -21.65 -9.19 -10.03
CA LEU A 76 -22.37 -9.37 -11.30
C LEU A 76 -23.89 -9.49 -11.13
N GLU A 77 -24.36 -9.75 -9.93
CA GLU A 77 -25.78 -9.98 -9.64
C GLU A 77 -26.51 -8.74 -9.13
N ASP A 78 -25.78 -7.85 -8.44
CA ASP A 78 -26.36 -6.69 -7.74
C ASP A 78 -25.40 -5.49 -7.72
N ASP A 79 -25.94 -4.29 -7.47
CA ASP A 79 -25.16 -3.06 -7.29
C ASP A 79 -24.59 -2.97 -5.86
N TYR A 80 -23.27 -2.95 -5.74
CA TYR A 80 -22.57 -2.87 -4.47
C TYR A 80 -21.81 -1.55 -4.27
N LEU A 81 -21.74 -1.10 -3.02
CA LEU A 81 -20.66 -0.24 -2.56
C LEU A 81 -19.52 -1.13 -2.05
N VAL A 82 -18.39 -1.13 -2.74
CA VAL A 82 -17.23 -1.94 -2.40
C VAL A 82 -16.19 -1.08 -1.70
N VAL A 83 -15.81 -1.43 -0.47
CA VAL A 83 -14.78 -0.74 0.30
C VAL A 83 -13.56 -1.64 0.47
N CYS A 84 -12.49 -1.32 -0.23
CA CYS A 84 -11.19 -1.96 -0.07
C CYS A 84 -10.35 -1.22 0.97
N ILE A 85 -9.86 -1.94 2.00
CA ILE A 85 -9.27 -1.30 3.18
C ILE A 85 -7.82 -0.89 2.95
N THR A 86 -7.05 -1.66 2.19
CA THR A 86 -5.60 -1.46 2.07
C THR A 86 -5.17 -1.11 0.66
N ARG A 87 -3.89 -0.76 0.50
CA ARG A 87 -3.21 -0.61 -0.80
C ARG A 87 -3.65 0.54 -1.70
N GLY A 88 -4.47 1.47 -1.25
CA GLY A 88 -4.84 2.65 -2.05
C GLY A 88 -3.65 3.56 -2.39
N TYR A 89 -2.52 3.42 -1.72
CA TYR A 89 -1.26 4.09 -2.05
C TYR A 89 -0.49 3.43 -3.22
N ASP A 90 -0.77 2.15 -3.51
CA ASP A 90 -0.15 1.40 -4.61
C ASP A 90 -0.94 1.66 -5.90
N LYS A 91 -0.33 2.42 -6.81
CA LYS A 91 -1.00 2.85 -8.04
C LYS A 91 -1.44 1.69 -8.92
N THR A 92 -0.68 0.60 -8.96
CA THR A 92 -1.01 -0.57 -9.76
C THR A 92 -2.21 -1.30 -9.17
N ARG A 93 -2.15 -1.61 -7.88
CA ARG A 93 -3.24 -2.31 -7.17
C ARG A 93 -4.53 -1.49 -7.14
N LYS A 94 -4.40 -0.17 -6.94
CA LYS A 94 -5.54 0.74 -7.03
C LYS A 94 -6.20 0.70 -8.42
N LYS A 95 -5.40 0.71 -9.49
CA LYS A 95 -5.92 0.65 -10.86
C LYS A 95 -6.58 -0.69 -11.17
N GLU A 96 -6.05 -1.80 -10.67
CA GLU A 96 -6.67 -3.12 -10.77
C GLU A 96 -8.05 -3.13 -10.12
N PHE A 97 -8.16 -2.65 -8.88
CA PHE A 97 -9.43 -2.49 -8.19
C PHE A 97 -10.42 -1.61 -8.97
N GLU A 98 -9.99 -0.42 -9.40
CA GLU A 98 -10.82 0.50 -10.17
C GLU A 98 -11.35 -0.14 -11.46
N ASN A 99 -10.54 -0.95 -12.15
CA ASN A 99 -10.95 -1.66 -13.36
C ASN A 99 -12.04 -2.71 -13.08
N VAL A 100 -11.95 -3.43 -11.95
CA VAL A 100 -13.00 -4.38 -11.54
C VAL A 100 -14.30 -3.65 -11.28
N ILE A 101 -14.26 -2.59 -10.49
CA ILE A 101 -15.42 -1.76 -10.13
C ILE A 101 -16.07 -1.15 -11.38
N GLU A 102 -15.27 -0.66 -12.33
CA GLU A 102 -15.79 -0.14 -13.61
C GLU A 102 -16.45 -1.24 -14.45
N ALA A 103 -15.84 -2.43 -14.50
CA ALA A 103 -16.34 -3.54 -15.30
C ALA A 103 -17.66 -4.12 -14.75
N THR A 104 -17.89 -4.07 -13.44
CA THR A 104 -19.11 -4.56 -12.79
C THR A 104 -20.19 -3.48 -12.67
N GLY A 105 -19.84 -2.20 -12.86
CA GLY A 105 -20.77 -1.07 -12.73
C GLY A 105 -21.02 -0.65 -11.27
N ASP A 106 -20.26 -1.19 -10.34
CA ASP A 106 -20.32 -0.92 -8.92
C ASP A 106 -19.75 0.44 -8.52
N LYS A 107 -19.81 0.76 -7.24
CA LYS A 107 -19.10 1.89 -6.64
C LYS A 107 -17.98 1.40 -5.74
N GLY A 108 -16.76 1.86 -5.98
CA GLY A 108 -15.59 1.47 -5.20
C GLY A 108 -14.97 2.61 -4.42
N ILE A 109 -14.53 2.31 -3.21
CA ILE A 109 -13.66 3.15 -2.38
C ILE A 109 -12.46 2.31 -1.99
N ILE A 110 -11.25 2.81 -2.24
CA ILE A 110 -10.04 2.16 -1.79
C ILE A 110 -9.31 3.04 -0.77
N LEU A 111 -9.09 2.49 0.41
CA LEU A 111 -8.39 3.13 1.51
C LEU A 111 -6.90 2.77 1.47
N SER A 112 -6.11 3.43 2.30
CA SER A 112 -4.66 3.22 2.38
C SER A 112 -4.21 2.81 3.78
N TYR A 113 -5.04 2.01 4.48
CA TYR A 113 -4.62 1.48 5.77
C TYR A 113 -3.38 0.59 5.61
N PRO A 114 -2.51 0.56 6.63
CA PRO A 114 -1.30 -0.25 6.57
C PRO A 114 -1.65 -1.72 6.45
N ASP A 115 -1.02 -2.38 5.49
CA ASP A 115 -1.04 -3.82 5.34
C ASP A 115 0.14 -4.45 6.08
N LYS A 116 0.13 -5.77 6.20
CA LYS A 116 1.22 -6.53 6.79
C LYS A 116 2.49 -6.38 5.95
N ILE A 117 3.57 -5.96 6.57
CA ILE A 117 4.89 -6.01 5.94
C ILE A 117 5.40 -7.45 6.00
N ALA A 118 5.96 -7.95 4.90
CA ALA A 118 6.54 -9.29 4.83
C ALA A 118 7.46 -9.56 6.03
N GLY A 119 7.20 -10.67 6.75
CA GLY A 119 7.96 -11.07 7.94
C GLY A 119 7.41 -10.56 9.28
N GLN A 120 6.45 -9.67 9.32
CA GLN A 120 5.80 -9.22 10.57
C GLN A 120 4.55 -10.05 10.87
N ARG A 121 4.44 -10.54 12.11
CA ARG A 121 3.34 -11.42 12.51
C ARG A 121 2.00 -10.73 12.69
N SER A 122 1.98 -9.49 13.12
CA SER A 122 0.79 -8.66 13.19
C SER A 122 1.18 -7.22 13.48
N ASP A 123 0.46 -6.29 12.91
CA ASP A 123 0.66 -4.86 13.13
C ASP A 123 -0.57 -4.20 13.76
N TRP A 124 -1.26 -4.95 14.61
CA TRP A 124 -2.47 -4.50 15.31
C TRP A 124 -2.27 -3.19 16.09
N GLY A 125 -1.02 -2.86 16.44
CA GLY A 125 -0.69 -1.58 17.09
C GLY A 125 -0.99 -0.36 16.22
N ARG A 126 -0.96 -0.48 14.91
CA ARG A 126 -1.27 0.61 13.97
C ARG A 126 -2.77 0.86 13.80
N TRP A 127 -3.59 -0.11 14.12
CA TRP A 127 -5.05 -0.01 14.02
C TRP A 127 -5.71 0.62 15.25
N LYS A 128 -4.93 0.91 16.30
CA LYS A 128 -5.43 1.45 17.57
C LYS A 128 -5.44 2.98 17.65
N LYS A 129 -5.19 3.66 16.53
CA LYS A 129 -5.15 5.14 16.53
C LYS A 129 -6.47 5.75 16.11
#